data_f4a5ea1b9e59efd81bc709c0db70cb22
#
_entry.id   f4a5ea1b9e59efd81bc709c0db70cb22
#
_cell.length_a   1.000
_cell.length_b   1.000
_cell.length_c   1.000
_cell.angle_alpha   90.00
_cell.angle_beta   90.00
_cell.angle_gamma   90.00
#
_symmetry.space_group_name_H-M   'P 1'
#
loop_
_entity.id
_entity.type
_entity.pdbx_description
1 polymer ?
#
loop_
_entity_poly.entity_id
_entity_poly.type
_entity_poly.pdbx_seq_one_letter_code
_entity_poly.pdbx_strand_id
1 'polypeptide(L)'
;MDVISFYRYTTIGSLLHTKHKPEGHRIYKALAKITMKPFIEEFMENNDGDVYIVGVDEHIKSGYAHVSLLTQAMKMQSAIPQHAALMATNRVNYSGKSLQFRLDNPRDFVYTGMEDVHAILVDDIITTGITLQEAQKVLMQHGVNVLFALTLADVEES
;
A
#
# COMPACT_ATOMS: atom_id res chain seq x y z
N MET A 1 -6.23 12.73 3.44
CA MET A 1 -5.89 11.38 3.92
C MET A 1 -4.52 11.43 4.57
N ASP A 2 -4.43 10.97 5.78
CA ASP A 2 -3.15 10.85 6.47
C ASP A 2 -2.37 9.65 5.97
N VAL A 3 -1.05 9.81 5.85
CA VAL A 3 -0.13 8.72 5.49
C VAL A 3 0.86 8.54 6.63
N ILE A 4 0.98 7.31 7.11
CA ILE A 4 1.94 6.92 8.14
C ILE A 4 3.01 6.06 7.49
N SER A 5 4.25 6.54 7.51
CA SER A 5 5.42 5.81 7.00
C SER A 5 6.29 5.36 8.17
N PHE A 6 6.75 4.11 8.13
CA PHE A 6 7.55 3.54 9.21
C PHE A 6 9.01 3.99 9.16
N TYR A 7 9.56 4.21 7.97
CA TYR A 7 10.96 4.56 7.78
C TYR A 7 11.11 5.69 6.77
N ARG A 8 12.25 6.37 6.83
CA ARG A 8 12.71 7.18 5.71
C ARG A 8 13.34 6.29 4.66
N TYR A 9 13.13 6.60 3.41
CA TYR A 9 13.69 5.84 2.29
C TYR A 9 15.23 5.74 2.38
N THR A 10 15.90 6.78 2.83
CA THR A 10 17.35 6.79 3.03
C THR A 10 17.83 5.73 4.01
N THR A 11 16.98 5.28 4.92
CA THR A 11 17.32 4.25 5.92
C THR A 11 17.19 2.84 5.36
N ILE A 12 16.13 2.54 4.59
CA ILE A 12 15.81 1.17 4.16
C ILE A 12 15.71 0.99 2.64
N GLY A 13 16.02 2.03 1.86
CA GLY A 13 15.85 1.99 0.41
C GLY A 13 16.60 0.83 -0.26
N SER A 14 17.79 0.49 0.22
CA SER A 14 18.56 -0.65 -0.28
C SER A 14 17.83 -1.98 -0.09
N LEU A 15 17.07 -2.14 0.99
CA LEU A 15 16.25 -3.32 1.25
C LEU A 15 15.03 -3.36 0.31
N LEU A 16 14.44 -2.21 0.02
CA LEU A 16 13.26 -2.12 -0.85
C LEU A 16 13.60 -2.39 -2.32
N HIS A 17 14.83 -2.15 -2.75
CA HIS A 17 15.29 -2.52 -4.09
C HIS A 17 15.27 -4.03 -4.35
N THR A 18 15.21 -4.86 -3.31
CA THR A 18 15.13 -6.31 -3.45
C THR A 18 13.77 -6.82 -3.91
N LYS A 19 12.76 -5.96 -4.01
CA LYS A 19 11.38 -6.35 -4.35
C LYS A 19 11.23 -7.10 -5.68
N HIS A 20 12.18 -6.93 -6.59
CA HIS A 20 12.20 -7.61 -7.87
C HIS A 20 13.15 -8.82 -7.89
N LYS A 21 13.68 -9.22 -6.74
CA LYS A 21 14.62 -10.32 -6.58
C LYS A 21 14.04 -11.41 -5.65
N PRO A 22 14.51 -12.68 -5.74
CA PRO A 22 14.01 -13.75 -4.88
C PRO A 22 14.15 -13.46 -3.38
N GLU A 23 15.26 -12.85 -2.95
CA GLU A 23 15.50 -12.47 -1.55
C GLU A 23 14.52 -11.42 -1.02
N GLY A 24 13.91 -10.64 -1.91
CA GLY A 24 12.94 -9.61 -1.55
C GLY A 24 11.72 -10.16 -0.83
N HIS A 25 11.31 -11.38 -1.13
CA HIS A 25 10.22 -12.04 -0.43
C HIS A 25 10.49 -12.14 1.09
N ARG A 26 11.66 -12.58 1.47
CA ARG A 26 12.05 -12.69 2.89
C ARG A 26 12.16 -11.32 3.55
N ILE A 27 12.75 -10.36 2.85
CA ILE A 27 12.97 -9.01 3.37
C ILE A 27 11.63 -8.30 3.59
N TYR A 28 10.74 -8.31 2.62
CA TYR A 28 9.40 -7.70 2.77
C TYR A 28 8.59 -8.39 3.86
N LYS A 29 8.64 -9.71 3.94
CA LYS A 29 7.96 -10.47 4.98
C LYS A 29 8.49 -10.11 6.38
N ALA A 30 9.81 -9.99 6.53
CA ALA A 30 10.44 -9.59 7.79
C ALA A 30 10.06 -8.14 8.17
N LEU A 31 10.12 -7.21 7.23
CA LEU A 31 9.72 -5.82 7.45
C LEU A 31 8.24 -5.72 7.85
N ALA A 32 7.37 -6.45 7.17
CA ALA A 32 5.95 -6.47 7.49
C ALA A 32 5.68 -6.96 8.93
N LYS A 33 6.42 -7.95 9.37
CA LYS A 33 6.28 -8.54 10.71
C LYS A 33 6.67 -7.55 11.82
N ILE A 34 7.62 -6.66 11.58
CA ILE A 34 8.07 -5.68 12.59
C ILE A 34 7.42 -4.30 12.44
N THR A 35 6.66 -4.06 11.39
CA THR A 35 5.99 -2.79 11.13
C THR A 35 4.47 -2.92 11.08
N MET A 36 3.95 -3.50 10.01
CA MET A 36 2.51 -3.59 9.73
C MET A 36 1.75 -4.42 10.78
N LYS A 37 2.33 -5.55 11.18
CA LYS A 37 1.68 -6.46 12.13
C LYS A 37 1.47 -5.83 13.51
N PRO A 38 2.49 -5.31 14.21
CA PRO A 38 2.27 -4.68 15.51
C PRO A 38 1.40 -3.43 15.40
N PHE A 39 1.47 -2.70 14.30
CA PHE A 39 0.63 -1.53 14.08
C PHE A 39 -0.86 -1.91 14.06
N ILE A 40 -1.24 -2.89 13.25
CA ILE A 40 -2.65 -3.27 13.13
C ILE A 40 -3.18 -3.92 14.41
N GLU A 41 -2.37 -4.67 15.12
CA GLU A 41 -2.73 -5.25 16.41
C GLU A 41 -3.11 -4.16 17.41
N GLU A 42 -2.29 -3.11 17.54
CA GLU A 42 -2.56 -1.97 18.40
C GLU A 42 -3.78 -1.15 17.93
N PHE A 43 -3.87 -0.91 16.62
CA PHE A 43 -5.01 -0.19 16.04
C PHE A 43 -6.32 -0.90 16.34
N MET A 44 -6.39 -2.22 16.18
CA MET A 44 -7.61 -3.00 16.38
C MET A 44 -7.99 -3.15 17.87
N GLU A 45 -7.05 -2.99 18.80
CA GLU A 45 -7.37 -2.93 20.24
C GLU A 45 -8.23 -1.71 20.59
N ASN A 46 -8.08 -0.62 19.85
CA ASN A 46 -8.71 0.67 20.13
C ASN A 46 -9.87 0.99 19.15
N ASN A 47 -10.20 0.09 18.26
CA ASN A 47 -11.24 0.31 17.24
C ASN A 47 -12.13 -0.92 17.11
N ASP A 48 -13.43 -0.66 17.12
CA ASP A 48 -14.44 -1.69 16.91
C ASP A 48 -14.85 -1.76 15.44
N GLY A 49 -15.33 -2.94 15.03
CA GLY A 49 -15.82 -3.18 13.67
C GLY A 49 -14.75 -3.65 12.71
N ASP A 50 -15.18 -4.05 11.52
CA ASP A 50 -14.31 -4.59 10.50
C ASP A 50 -13.59 -3.46 9.73
N VAL A 51 -12.32 -3.69 9.45
CA VAL A 51 -11.49 -2.83 8.60
C VAL A 51 -10.91 -3.68 7.48
N TYR A 52 -11.05 -3.22 6.25
CA TYR A 52 -10.49 -3.92 5.10
C TYR A 52 -9.11 -3.34 4.76
N ILE A 53 -8.17 -4.21 4.46
CA ILE A 53 -6.81 -3.83 4.11
C ILE A 53 -6.66 -3.93 2.60
N VAL A 54 -6.38 -2.81 1.95
CA VAL A 54 -6.30 -2.73 0.49
C VAL A 54 -4.89 -2.34 0.08
N GLY A 55 -4.18 -3.27 -0.56
CA GLY A 55 -2.88 -3.00 -1.16
C GLY A 55 -3.01 -2.26 -2.47
N VAL A 56 -2.12 -1.29 -2.69
CA VAL A 56 -2.08 -0.54 -3.93
C VAL A 56 -1.38 -1.37 -5.00
N ASP A 57 -2.09 -1.68 -6.06
CA ASP A 57 -1.59 -2.36 -7.26
C ASP A 57 -0.79 -3.65 -6.96
N GLU A 58 -1.44 -4.62 -6.32
CA GLU A 58 -0.84 -5.90 -5.94
C GLU A 58 -0.53 -6.81 -7.16
N HIS A 59 0.09 -6.24 -8.18
CA HIS A 59 0.43 -6.97 -9.38
C HIS A 59 1.69 -7.82 -9.20
N ILE A 60 1.61 -9.10 -9.61
CA ILE A 60 2.74 -10.02 -9.52
C ILE A 60 3.72 -9.74 -10.66
N LYS A 61 4.93 -9.29 -10.33
CA LYS A 61 6.01 -9.04 -11.30
C LYS A 61 7.16 -10.04 -11.22
N SER A 62 7.45 -10.56 -10.05
CA SER A 62 8.65 -11.38 -9.78
C SER A 62 8.33 -12.68 -9.05
N GLY A 63 7.21 -13.31 -9.38
CA GLY A 63 6.75 -14.54 -8.73
C GLY A 63 6.02 -14.30 -7.41
N TYR A 64 5.97 -13.07 -6.91
CA TYR A 64 5.19 -12.68 -5.73
C TYR A 64 4.76 -11.22 -5.84
N ALA A 65 3.66 -10.90 -5.17
CA ALA A 65 3.18 -9.52 -5.03
C ALA A 65 3.75 -8.95 -3.72
N HIS A 66 4.74 -8.06 -3.81
CA HIS A 66 5.44 -7.55 -2.62
C HIS A 66 4.52 -6.77 -1.66
N VAL A 67 3.56 -6.01 -2.16
CA VAL A 67 2.59 -5.31 -1.31
C VAL A 67 1.66 -6.30 -0.60
N SER A 68 1.33 -7.43 -1.22
CA SER A 68 0.54 -8.50 -0.58
C SER A 68 1.22 -9.08 0.65
N LEU A 69 2.55 -9.11 0.69
CA LEU A 69 3.29 -9.55 1.88
C LEU A 69 3.05 -8.60 3.06
N LEU A 70 2.90 -7.31 2.78
CA LEU A 70 2.58 -6.31 3.79
C LEU A 70 1.13 -6.45 4.28
N THR A 71 0.19 -6.55 3.37
CA THR A 71 -1.24 -6.65 3.72
C THR A 71 -1.56 -7.95 4.45
N GLN A 72 -0.96 -9.08 4.05
CA GLN A 72 -1.17 -10.37 4.71
C GLN A 72 -0.66 -10.40 6.15
N ALA A 73 0.40 -9.67 6.47
CA ALA A 73 0.88 -9.54 7.84
C ALA A 73 -0.11 -8.81 8.76
N MET A 74 -1.03 -8.06 8.19
CA MET A 74 -2.07 -7.31 8.91
C MET A 74 -3.35 -8.12 9.16
N LYS A 75 -3.41 -9.36 8.71
CA LYS A 75 -4.61 -10.18 8.84
C LYS A 75 -4.95 -10.48 10.29
N MET A 76 -6.17 -10.12 10.70
CA MET A 76 -6.78 -10.43 11.98
C MET A 76 -8.25 -10.78 11.76
N GLN A 77 -8.96 -11.17 12.82
CA GLN A 77 -10.39 -11.50 12.71
C GLN A 77 -11.22 -10.36 12.10
N SER A 78 -10.96 -9.12 12.50
CA SER A 78 -11.67 -7.93 12.01
C SER A 78 -10.79 -7.00 11.16
N ALA A 79 -9.57 -7.41 10.81
CA ALA A 79 -8.71 -6.75 9.83
C ALA A 79 -8.54 -7.69 8.64
N ILE A 80 -9.18 -7.36 7.52
CA ILE A 80 -9.44 -8.29 6.43
C ILE A 80 -8.71 -7.82 5.16
N PRO A 81 -7.56 -8.44 4.82
CA PRO A 81 -6.90 -8.14 3.55
C PRO A 81 -7.76 -8.55 2.36
N GLN A 82 -7.87 -7.66 1.38
CA GLN A 82 -8.53 -7.93 0.10
C GLN A 82 -7.46 -8.12 -0.98
N HIS A 83 -7.26 -9.34 -1.40
CA HIS A 83 -6.25 -9.68 -2.41
C HIS A 83 -6.61 -9.11 -3.78
N ALA A 84 -5.65 -8.43 -4.40
CA ALA A 84 -5.75 -7.89 -5.77
C ALA A 84 -7.02 -7.05 -6.02
N ALA A 85 -7.54 -6.39 -4.99
CA ALA A 85 -8.79 -5.64 -5.10
C ALA A 85 -8.63 -4.29 -5.83
N LEU A 86 -7.45 -3.70 -5.78
CA LEU A 86 -7.15 -2.41 -6.42
C LEU A 86 -5.97 -2.57 -7.38
N MET A 87 -6.24 -2.51 -8.68
CA MET A 87 -5.27 -2.79 -9.72
C MET A 87 -5.16 -1.61 -10.70
N ALA A 88 -3.93 -1.22 -11.03
CA ALA A 88 -3.67 -0.25 -12.08
C ALA A 88 -3.94 -0.87 -13.46
N THR A 89 -4.71 -0.19 -14.29
CA THR A 89 -4.92 -0.59 -15.70
C THR A 89 -3.89 0.05 -16.61
N ASN A 90 -3.40 1.25 -16.26
CA ASN A 90 -2.29 1.90 -16.95
C ASN A 90 -0.99 1.65 -16.17
N ARG A 91 -0.10 0.83 -16.72
CA ARG A 91 1.14 0.38 -16.07
C ARG A 91 2.29 1.30 -16.39
N VAL A 92 2.23 2.50 -15.84
CA VAL A 92 3.25 3.52 -16.03
C VAL A 92 4.37 3.34 -15.01
N ASN A 93 5.62 3.48 -15.46
CA ASN A 93 6.75 3.57 -14.56
C ASN A 93 6.99 5.03 -14.17
N TYR A 94 6.79 5.35 -12.90
CA TYR A 94 7.00 6.71 -12.38
C TYR A 94 8.44 6.99 -11.92
N SER A 95 9.29 5.99 -11.85
CA SER A 95 10.67 6.15 -11.39
C SER A 95 11.43 7.14 -12.26
N GLY A 96 12.00 8.17 -11.64
CA GLY A 96 12.74 9.24 -12.34
C GLY A 96 11.87 10.19 -13.16
N LYS A 97 10.54 10.08 -13.09
CA LYS A 97 9.62 10.95 -13.83
C LYS A 97 9.22 12.18 -13.03
N SER A 98 8.96 13.28 -13.73
CA SER A 98 8.46 14.53 -13.14
C SER A 98 7.06 14.39 -12.56
N LEU A 99 6.68 15.35 -11.71
CA LEU A 99 5.31 15.47 -11.21
C LEU A 99 4.30 15.62 -12.36
N GLN A 100 4.60 16.44 -13.34
CA GLN A 100 3.72 16.67 -14.49
C GLN A 100 3.51 15.39 -15.28
N PHE A 101 4.55 14.60 -15.52
CA PHE A 101 4.44 13.31 -16.20
C PHE A 101 3.49 12.37 -15.45
N ARG A 102 3.59 12.31 -14.12
CA ARG A 102 2.73 11.46 -13.29
C ARG A 102 1.27 11.89 -13.36
N LEU A 103 1.02 13.19 -13.34
CA LEU A 103 -0.34 13.75 -13.48
C LEU A 103 -0.95 13.49 -14.86
N ASP A 104 -0.13 13.55 -15.93
CA ASP A 104 -0.56 13.30 -17.30
C ASP A 104 -0.73 11.80 -17.62
N ASN A 105 -0.19 10.94 -16.79
CA ASN A 105 -0.22 9.49 -16.97
C ASN A 105 -0.76 8.79 -15.71
N PRO A 106 -2.07 8.97 -15.40
CA PRO A 106 -2.68 8.33 -14.24
C PRO A 106 -2.65 6.81 -14.35
N ARG A 107 -2.68 6.13 -13.20
CA ARG A 107 -2.64 4.67 -13.16
C ARG A 107 -3.96 4.01 -13.55
N ASP A 108 -5.05 4.78 -13.56
CA ASP A 108 -6.39 4.28 -13.89
C ASP A 108 -6.75 3.01 -13.09
N PHE A 109 -6.84 3.18 -11.77
CA PHE A 109 -7.17 2.06 -10.88
C PHE A 109 -8.58 1.55 -11.09
N VAL A 110 -8.73 0.22 -11.03
CA VAL A 110 -10.01 -0.47 -10.94
C VAL A 110 -10.09 -1.15 -9.59
N TYR A 111 -11.19 -0.95 -8.89
CA TYR A 111 -11.46 -1.57 -7.59
C TYR A 111 -12.57 -2.62 -7.72
N THR A 112 -12.29 -3.82 -7.22
CA THR A 112 -13.21 -4.96 -7.26
C THR A 112 -13.50 -5.55 -5.88
N GLY A 113 -13.08 -4.85 -4.82
CA GLY A 113 -13.28 -5.29 -3.44
C GLY A 113 -14.66 -4.93 -2.87
N MET A 114 -14.77 -5.03 -1.55
CA MET A 114 -16.00 -4.71 -0.82
C MET A 114 -16.33 -3.23 -0.90
N GLU A 115 -17.59 -2.92 -1.14
CA GLU A 115 -18.10 -1.55 -1.18
C GLU A 115 -18.69 -1.15 0.18
N ASP A 116 -18.83 0.15 0.42
CA ASP A 116 -19.45 0.70 1.62
C ASP A 116 -18.83 0.24 2.93
N VAL A 117 -17.51 0.14 2.97
CA VAL A 117 -16.73 -0.32 4.11
C VAL A 117 -15.65 0.69 4.51
N HIS A 118 -15.04 0.47 5.68
CA HIS A 118 -13.83 1.18 6.10
C HIS A 118 -12.59 0.43 5.63
N ALA A 119 -11.60 1.14 5.13
CA ALA A 119 -10.37 0.54 4.63
C ALA A 119 -9.11 1.32 5.05
N ILE A 120 -8.01 0.59 5.13
CA ILE A 120 -6.65 1.12 5.24
C ILE A 120 -5.94 0.80 3.93
N LEU A 121 -5.38 1.81 3.28
CA LEU A 121 -4.52 1.62 2.11
C LEU A 121 -3.11 1.26 2.54
N VAL A 122 -2.47 0.37 1.79
CA VAL A 122 -1.09 -0.07 2.05
C VAL A 122 -0.29 -0.01 0.75
N ASP A 123 0.88 0.60 0.82
CA ASP A 123 1.86 0.61 -0.26
C ASP A 123 3.26 0.42 0.33
N ASP A 124 4.27 0.23 -0.49
CA ASP A 124 5.64 0.08 -0.01
C ASP A 124 6.34 1.44 0.18
N ILE A 125 6.19 2.35 -0.76
CA ILE A 125 6.88 3.64 -0.78
C ILE A 125 5.92 4.76 -1.16
N ILE A 126 5.98 5.85 -0.43
CA ILE A 126 5.37 7.12 -0.85
C ILE A 126 6.46 8.08 -1.34
N THR A 127 6.20 8.71 -2.49
CA THR A 127 7.02 9.82 -3.02
C THR A 127 6.22 11.11 -2.99
N THR A 128 5.47 11.40 -4.05
CA THR A 128 4.60 12.59 -4.13
C THR A 128 3.22 12.39 -3.53
N GLY A 129 2.81 11.15 -3.27
CA GLY A 129 1.47 10.80 -2.80
C GLY A 129 0.40 10.71 -3.89
N ILE A 130 0.74 10.95 -5.14
CA ILE A 130 -0.23 10.92 -6.26
C ILE A 130 -0.89 9.55 -6.39
N THR A 131 -0.11 8.47 -6.30
CA THR A 131 -0.63 7.11 -6.39
C THR A 131 -1.66 6.82 -5.31
N LEU A 132 -1.38 7.22 -4.06
CA LEU A 132 -2.32 7.05 -2.95
C LEU A 132 -3.57 7.93 -3.11
N GLN A 133 -3.43 9.13 -3.63
CA GLN A 133 -4.57 10.02 -3.90
C GLN A 133 -5.48 9.44 -4.99
N GLU A 134 -4.91 8.91 -6.07
CA GLU A 134 -5.67 8.23 -7.12
C GLU A 134 -6.40 7.00 -6.57
N ALA A 135 -5.72 6.20 -5.76
CA ALA A 135 -6.29 5.03 -5.10
C ALA A 135 -7.46 5.41 -4.19
N GLN A 136 -7.28 6.41 -3.34
CA GLN A 136 -8.32 6.92 -2.46
C GLN A 136 -9.55 7.37 -3.23
N LYS A 137 -9.35 8.12 -4.31
CA LYS A 137 -10.44 8.63 -5.13
C LYS A 137 -11.31 7.51 -5.71
N VAL A 138 -10.67 6.46 -6.23
CA VAL A 138 -11.38 5.29 -6.78
C VAL A 138 -12.15 4.56 -5.67
N LEU A 139 -11.53 4.33 -4.52
CA LEU A 139 -12.21 3.70 -3.38
C LEU A 139 -13.42 4.51 -2.91
N MET A 140 -13.30 5.82 -2.83
CA MET A 140 -14.42 6.71 -2.45
C MET A 140 -15.60 6.60 -3.42
N GLN A 141 -15.35 6.41 -4.71
CA GLN A 141 -16.41 6.20 -5.71
C GLN A 141 -17.20 4.90 -5.46
N HIS A 142 -16.63 3.96 -4.73
CA HIS A 142 -17.28 2.71 -4.31
C HIS A 142 -17.81 2.75 -2.87
N GLY A 143 -17.94 3.94 -2.29
CA GLY A 143 -18.44 4.10 -0.93
C GLY A 143 -17.44 3.68 0.15
N VAL A 144 -16.20 3.41 -0.19
CA VAL A 144 -15.18 3.01 0.78
C VAL A 144 -14.62 4.23 1.49
N ASN A 145 -14.71 4.22 2.82
CA ASN A 145 -14.09 5.23 3.68
C ASN A 145 -12.65 4.84 3.99
N VAL A 146 -11.69 5.51 3.35
CA VAL A 146 -10.26 5.30 3.61
C VAL A 146 -9.87 6.03 4.88
N LEU A 147 -9.54 5.29 5.92
CA LEU A 147 -9.18 5.84 7.23
C LEU A 147 -7.83 6.54 7.18
N PHE A 148 -6.83 5.87 6.61
CA PHE A 148 -5.48 6.38 6.39
C PHE A 148 -4.73 5.41 5.47
N ALA A 149 -3.47 5.74 5.15
CA ALA A 149 -2.58 4.86 4.41
C ALA A 149 -1.32 4.55 5.22
N LEU A 150 -0.78 3.35 5.02
CA LEU A 150 0.48 2.89 5.59
C LEU A 150 1.48 2.63 4.48
N THR A 151 2.71 3.06 4.67
CA THR A 151 3.83 2.73 3.78
C THR A 151 5.06 2.33 4.59
N LEU A 152 5.92 1.50 4.01
CA LEU A 152 7.19 1.18 4.66
C LEU A 152 8.12 2.38 4.69
N ALA A 153 8.19 3.13 3.60
CA ALA A 153 9.14 4.22 3.48
C ALA A 153 8.53 5.46 2.83
N ASP A 154 9.06 6.60 3.23
CA ASP A 154 8.76 7.92 2.71
C ASP A 154 10.01 8.52 2.09
N VAL A 155 9.88 8.99 0.85
CA VAL A 155 10.90 9.76 0.16
C VAL A 155 10.61 11.24 0.39
N GLU A 156 10.98 11.77 1.56
CA GLU A 156 10.97 13.22 1.77
C GLU A 156 12.11 13.86 1.00
N GLU A 157 11.78 14.81 0.16
CA GLU A 157 12.76 15.75 -0.34
C GLU A 157 13.14 16.69 0.82
N SER A 158 14.33 16.51 1.28
CA SER A 158 14.90 17.41 2.27
C SER A 158 15.22 18.77 1.67
#